data_8f0fa2ed3fe69e804184d39a04359b8a
#
_entry.id   8f0fa2ed3fe69e804184d39a04359b8a
#
_cell.length_a   1.000
_cell.length_b   1.000
_cell.length_c   1.000
_cell.angle_alpha   90.00
_cell.angle_beta   90.00
_cell.angle_gamma   90.00
#
_symmetry.space_group_name_H-M   'P 1'
#
loop_
_entity.id
_entity.type
_entity.pdbx_description
1 polymer ?
#
loop_
_entity_poly.entity_id
_entity_poly.type
_entity_poly.pdbx_seq_one_letter_code
_entity_poly.pdbx_strand_id
1 'polypeptide(L)'
;MSQFNIYARKLDTAFKEARSEYNTAFRALQEAQQASRDANAWAPCVSAEEKRVRTARAALKLHDAEATFNEVSARVWDNFKATRRTIRAELEQAVRAANIANPDAIDNNALELMKTGVLSPADYSAFMERFDGNSTMLKLVGHYAAEAAKTMDSRREAAALNAIAVSYTHLRAHET
;
A
#
# COMPACT_ATOMS: atom_id res chain seq x y z
N MET A 1 -2.97 20.70 1.89
CA MET A 1 -3.30 19.26 1.85
C MET A 1 -2.82 18.71 0.53
N SER A 2 -2.07 17.61 0.52
CA SER A 2 -1.57 17.00 -0.72
C SER A 2 -2.73 16.63 -1.64
N GLN A 3 -2.62 16.98 -2.94
CA GLN A 3 -3.60 16.63 -3.97
C GLN A 3 -3.83 15.11 -4.09
N PHE A 4 -2.93 14.30 -3.53
CA PHE A 4 -3.00 12.84 -3.56
C PHE A 4 -3.77 12.21 -2.39
N ASN A 5 -4.20 12.99 -1.39
CA ASN A 5 -4.99 12.48 -0.24
C ASN A 5 -6.30 11.80 -0.64
N ILE A 6 -6.82 12.11 -1.83
CA ILE A 6 -8.03 11.45 -2.36
C ILE A 6 -7.82 9.95 -2.54
N TYR A 7 -6.62 9.50 -2.95
CA TYR A 7 -6.31 8.08 -3.17
C TYR A 7 -6.19 7.33 -1.85
N ALA A 8 -5.60 7.96 -0.83
CA ALA A 8 -5.56 7.40 0.51
C ALA A 8 -6.97 7.22 1.09
N ARG A 9 -7.86 8.20 0.89
CA ARG A 9 -9.27 8.08 1.30
C ARG A 9 -10.01 6.99 0.54
N LYS A 10 -9.83 6.87 -0.78
CA LYS A 10 -10.41 5.80 -1.59
C LYS A 10 -9.99 4.42 -1.06
N LEU A 11 -8.70 4.25 -0.73
CA LEU A 11 -8.18 3.00 -0.19
C LEU A 11 -8.73 2.69 1.19
N ASP A 12 -8.80 3.68 2.09
CA ASP A 12 -9.38 3.54 3.43
C ASP A 12 -10.86 3.15 3.36
N THR A 13 -11.63 3.77 2.47
CA THR A 13 -13.03 3.43 2.25
C THR A 13 -13.18 1.99 1.76
N ALA A 14 -12.44 1.60 0.73
CA ALA A 14 -12.47 0.25 0.20
C ALA A 14 -12.07 -0.81 1.25
N PHE A 15 -11.08 -0.50 2.09
CA PHE A 15 -10.68 -1.38 3.20
C PHE A 15 -11.77 -1.51 4.26
N LYS A 16 -12.43 -0.41 4.64
CA LYS A 16 -13.52 -0.41 5.63
C LYS A 16 -14.72 -1.22 5.13
N GLU A 17 -15.07 -1.10 3.86
CA GLU A 17 -16.14 -1.87 3.23
C GLU A 17 -15.81 -3.36 3.23
N ALA A 18 -14.63 -3.74 2.76
CA ALA A 18 -14.15 -5.12 2.76
C ALA A 18 -14.14 -5.72 4.18
N ARG A 19 -13.62 -4.97 5.15
CA ARG A 19 -13.60 -5.39 6.56
C ARG A 19 -15.01 -5.55 7.15
N SER A 20 -15.94 -4.67 6.79
CA SER A 20 -17.34 -4.75 7.26
C SER A 20 -18.03 -6.02 6.75
N GLU A 21 -17.90 -6.31 5.45
CA GLU A 21 -18.49 -7.51 4.84
C GLU A 21 -17.87 -8.79 5.41
N TYR A 22 -16.53 -8.83 5.52
CA TYR A 22 -15.81 -9.95 6.16
C TYR A 22 -16.29 -10.18 7.59
N ASN A 23 -16.38 -9.12 8.41
CA ASN A 23 -16.80 -9.24 9.80
C ASN A 23 -18.25 -9.74 9.95
N THR A 24 -19.13 -9.36 9.01
CA THR A 24 -20.53 -9.84 9.01
C THR A 24 -20.57 -11.35 8.77
N ALA A 25 -19.84 -11.84 7.77
CA ALA A 25 -19.75 -13.28 7.49
C ALA A 25 -19.07 -14.05 8.64
N PHE A 26 -18.03 -13.47 9.24
CA PHE A 26 -17.33 -14.07 10.36
C PHE A 26 -18.20 -14.19 11.60
N ARG A 27 -19.04 -13.18 11.91
CA ARG A 27 -19.99 -13.25 13.03
C ARG A 27 -21.04 -14.36 12.82
N ALA A 28 -21.57 -14.46 11.61
CA ALA A 28 -22.52 -15.54 11.28
C ALA A 28 -21.90 -16.94 11.48
N LEU A 29 -20.63 -17.10 11.10
CA LEU A 29 -19.89 -18.33 11.35
C LEU A 29 -19.71 -18.58 12.86
N GLN A 30 -19.32 -17.57 13.63
CA GLN A 30 -19.17 -17.70 15.10
C GLN A 30 -20.50 -18.08 15.77
N GLU A 31 -21.63 -17.49 15.35
CA GLU A 31 -22.97 -17.85 15.85
C GLU A 31 -23.33 -19.29 15.54
N ALA A 32 -23.05 -19.77 14.32
CA ALA A 32 -23.28 -21.16 13.93
C ALA A 32 -22.38 -22.13 14.71
N GLN A 33 -21.11 -21.77 14.96
CA GLN A 33 -20.20 -22.55 15.79
C GLN A 33 -20.67 -22.63 17.25
N GLN A 34 -21.18 -21.52 17.79
CA GLN A 34 -21.72 -21.51 19.15
C GLN A 34 -22.99 -22.36 19.22
N ALA A 35 -23.91 -22.23 18.28
CA ALA A 35 -25.12 -23.05 18.21
C ALA A 35 -24.81 -24.54 18.08
N SER A 36 -23.75 -24.92 17.36
CA SER A 36 -23.28 -26.31 17.26
C SER A 36 -22.75 -26.81 18.59
N ARG A 37 -21.95 -26.00 19.32
CA ARG A 37 -21.49 -26.35 20.67
C ARG A 37 -22.63 -26.54 21.63
N ASP A 38 -23.61 -25.61 21.64
CA ASP A 38 -24.77 -25.67 22.53
C ASP A 38 -25.66 -26.88 22.23
N ALA A 39 -25.83 -27.25 20.94
CA ALA A 39 -26.57 -28.42 20.54
C ALA A 39 -25.91 -29.74 20.99
N ASN A 40 -24.58 -29.76 21.07
CA ASN A 40 -23.80 -30.90 21.54
C ASN A 40 -23.71 -30.97 23.09
N ALA A 41 -23.96 -29.87 23.79
CA ALA A 41 -23.95 -29.83 25.24
C ALA A 41 -25.02 -30.81 25.82
N TRP A 42 -24.68 -31.49 26.91
CA TRP A 42 -25.60 -32.43 27.50
C TRP A 42 -26.72 -31.71 28.25
N ALA A 43 -27.96 -31.93 27.84
CA ALA A 43 -29.15 -31.47 28.54
C ALA A 43 -29.94 -32.71 29.08
N PRO A 44 -29.98 -32.93 30.39
CA PRO A 44 -30.58 -34.12 30.95
C PRO A 44 -32.07 -34.26 30.72
N CYS A 45 -32.76 -33.20 30.30
CA CYS A 45 -34.19 -33.18 30.11
C CYS A 45 -34.65 -33.45 28.65
N VAL A 46 -33.72 -33.79 27.73
CA VAL A 46 -33.99 -33.98 26.31
C VAL A 46 -33.84 -35.44 25.92
N SER A 47 -34.79 -35.97 25.14
CA SER A 47 -34.72 -37.34 24.62
C SER A 47 -33.49 -37.54 23.72
N ALA A 48 -32.99 -38.77 23.63
CA ALA A 48 -31.87 -39.09 22.76
C ALA A 48 -32.16 -38.79 21.28
N GLU A 49 -33.38 -38.99 20.85
CA GLU A 49 -33.83 -38.67 19.48
C GLU A 49 -33.86 -37.15 19.20
N GLU A 50 -34.44 -36.42 20.12
CA GLU A 50 -34.44 -34.93 20.01
C GLU A 50 -33.03 -34.35 20.00
N LYS A 51 -32.12 -34.87 20.81
CA LYS A 51 -30.69 -34.51 20.79
C LYS A 51 -30.07 -34.77 19.43
N ARG A 52 -30.32 -35.96 18.84
CA ARG A 52 -29.80 -36.30 17.50
C ARG A 52 -30.27 -35.29 16.43
N VAL A 53 -31.58 -35.01 16.41
CA VAL A 53 -32.18 -34.07 15.46
C VAL A 53 -31.57 -32.67 15.63
N ARG A 54 -31.46 -32.18 16.88
CA ARG A 54 -30.88 -30.88 17.20
C ARG A 54 -29.42 -30.80 16.76
N THR A 55 -28.62 -31.80 17.08
CA THR A 55 -27.18 -31.86 16.70
C THR A 55 -27.02 -31.93 15.18
N ALA A 56 -27.78 -32.76 14.49
CA ALA A 56 -27.73 -32.86 13.02
C ALA A 56 -28.11 -31.53 12.35
N ARG A 57 -29.15 -30.84 12.83
CA ARG A 57 -29.57 -29.53 12.31
C ARG A 57 -28.51 -28.45 12.55
N ALA A 58 -27.88 -28.45 13.72
CA ALA A 58 -26.81 -27.51 14.05
C ALA A 58 -25.55 -27.78 13.21
N ALA A 59 -25.19 -29.04 12.99
CA ALA A 59 -24.08 -29.43 12.12
C ALA A 59 -24.28 -28.98 10.67
N LEU A 60 -25.52 -29.15 10.12
CA LEU A 60 -25.83 -28.67 8.79
C LEU A 60 -25.70 -27.13 8.68
N LYS A 61 -26.27 -26.40 9.66
CA LYS A 61 -26.14 -24.93 9.70
C LYS A 61 -24.68 -24.48 9.81
N LEU A 62 -23.84 -25.18 10.58
CA LEU A 62 -22.43 -24.89 10.69
C LEU A 62 -21.73 -25.10 9.36
N HIS A 63 -21.98 -26.24 8.70
CA HIS A 63 -21.42 -26.52 7.38
C HIS A 63 -21.76 -25.44 6.34
N ASP A 64 -23.05 -25.05 6.29
CA ASP A 64 -23.51 -23.99 5.40
C ASP A 64 -22.86 -22.62 5.73
N ALA A 65 -22.71 -22.29 7.01
CA ALA A 65 -22.04 -21.08 7.46
C ALA A 65 -20.55 -21.07 7.12
N GLU A 66 -19.86 -22.19 7.24
CA GLU A 66 -18.45 -22.37 6.85
C GLU A 66 -18.26 -22.20 5.34
N ALA A 67 -19.12 -22.83 4.53
CA ALA A 67 -19.10 -22.68 3.08
C ALA A 67 -19.32 -21.21 2.67
N THR A 68 -20.33 -20.57 3.23
CA THR A 68 -20.65 -19.15 2.98
C THR A 68 -19.51 -18.24 3.41
N PHE A 69 -18.92 -18.45 4.58
CA PHE A 69 -17.78 -17.65 5.05
C PHE A 69 -16.58 -17.77 4.13
N ASN A 70 -16.25 -18.99 3.69
CA ASN A 70 -15.11 -19.22 2.80
C ASN A 70 -15.32 -18.52 1.45
N GLU A 71 -16.51 -18.59 0.88
CA GLU A 71 -16.86 -17.91 -0.36
C GLU A 71 -16.78 -16.39 -0.21
N VAL A 72 -17.44 -15.84 0.82
CA VAL A 72 -17.47 -14.39 1.07
C VAL A 72 -16.06 -13.88 1.36
N SER A 73 -15.29 -14.58 2.20
CA SER A 73 -13.92 -14.20 2.53
C SER A 73 -13.03 -14.13 1.30
N ALA A 74 -13.07 -15.15 0.43
CA ALA A 74 -12.29 -15.17 -0.81
C ALA A 74 -12.69 -14.01 -1.73
N ARG A 75 -14.01 -13.84 -1.98
CA ARG A 75 -14.55 -12.79 -2.84
C ARG A 75 -14.18 -11.39 -2.34
N VAL A 76 -14.35 -11.12 -1.06
CA VAL A 76 -14.07 -9.82 -0.44
C VAL A 76 -12.60 -9.44 -0.60
N TRP A 77 -11.69 -10.36 -0.30
CA TRP A 77 -10.27 -10.10 -0.43
C TRP A 77 -9.80 -9.97 -1.87
N ASP A 78 -10.37 -10.71 -2.80
CA ASP A 78 -10.02 -10.59 -4.22
C ASP A 78 -10.54 -9.27 -4.80
N ASN A 79 -11.75 -8.85 -4.44
CA ASN A 79 -12.29 -7.54 -4.80
C ASN A 79 -11.45 -6.41 -4.22
N PHE A 80 -11.06 -6.49 -2.94
CA PHE A 80 -10.19 -5.49 -2.33
C PHE A 80 -8.83 -5.41 -3.02
N LYS A 81 -8.20 -6.56 -3.34
CA LYS A 81 -6.93 -6.59 -4.08
C LYS A 81 -7.06 -5.94 -5.47
N ALA A 82 -8.16 -6.20 -6.18
CA ALA A 82 -8.43 -5.60 -7.48
C ALA A 82 -8.59 -4.07 -7.35
N THR A 83 -9.43 -3.62 -6.42
CA THR A 83 -9.66 -2.19 -6.14
C THR A 83 -8.35 -1.48 -5.75
N ARG A 84 -7.54 -2.08 -4.90
CA ARG A 84 -6.22 -1.55 -4.52
C ARG A 84 -5.30 -1.38 -5.73
N ARG A 85 -5.27 -2.36 -6.66
CA ARG A 85 -4.47 -2.26 -7.89
C ARG A 85 -4.93 -1.11 -8.77
N THR A 86 -6.24 -0.92 -8.90
CA THR A 86 -6.82 0.20 -9.68
C THR A 86 -6.45 1.55 -9.05
N ILE A 87 -6.66 1.72 -7.74
CA ILE A 87 -6.32 2.96 -7.03
C ILE A 87 -4.82 3.27 -7.16
N ARG A 88 -3.97 2.25 -7.05
CA ARG A 88 -2.53 2.42 -7.24
C ARG A 88 -2.18 2.89 -8.66
N ALA A 89 -2.78 2.29 -9.68
CA ALA A 89 -2.55 2.69 -11.07
C ALA A 89 -3.02 4.13 -11.33
N GLU A 90 -4.18 4.52 -10.80
CA GLU A 90 -4.69 5.90 -10.86
C GLU A 90 -3.72 6.89 -10.19
N LEU A 91 -3.22 6.55 -8.99
CA LEU A 91 -2.24 7.37 -8.27
C LEU A 91 -0.94 7.51 -9.07
N GLU A 92 -0.39 6.41 -9.60
CA GLU A 92 0.81 6.45 -10.42
C GLU A 92 0.63 7.33 -11.67
N GLN A 93 -0.54 7.25 -12.32
CA GLN A 93 -0.88 8.10 -13.46
C GLN A 93 -0.99 9.57 -13.05
N ALA A 94 -1.66 9.87 -11.94
CA ALA A 94 -1.80 11.23 -11.43
C ALA A 94 -0.45 11.85 -11.05
N VAL A 95 0.43 11.08 -10.42
CA VAL A 95 1.81 11.51 -10.10
C VAL A 95 2.60 11.79 -11.37
N ARG A 96 2.51 10.93 -12.40
CA ARG A 96 3.17 11.18 -13.69
C ARG A 96 2.62 12.46 -14.36
N ALA A 97 1.31 12.62 -14.37
CA ALA A 97 0.68 13.81 -14.96
C ALA A 97 1.11 15.08 -14.23
N ALA A 98 1.14 15.08 -12.89
CA ALA A 98 1.58 16.24 -12.11
C ALA A 98 3.07 16.58 -12.36
N ASN A 99 3.92 15.56 -12.58
CA ASN A 99 5.33 15.79 -12.90
C ASN A 99 5.55 16.33 -14.32
N ILE A 100 4.67 16.03 -15.28
CA ILE A 100 4.76 16.49 -16.67
C ILE A 100 4.08 17.85 -16.85
N ALA A 101 3.04 18.13 -16.09
CA ALA A 101 2.20 19.32 -16.26
C ALA A 101 2.87 20.64 -15.84
N ASN A 102 4.07 20.60 -15.26
CA ASN A 102 4.75 21.80 -14.79
C ASN A 102 6.15 21.94 -15.45
N PRO A 103 6.23 22.35 -16.72
CA PRO A 103 7.50 22.56 -17.42
C PRO A 103 8.37 23.65 -16.75
N ASP A 104 7.75 24.62 -16.05
CA ASP A 104 8.44 25.67 -15.28
C ASP A 104 9.08 25.09 -13.98
N ALA A 105 8.80 23.83 -13.64
CA ALA A 105 9.45 23.16 -12.51
C ALA A 105 10.91 22.79 -12.79
N ILE A 106 11.41 22.92 -14.03
CA ILE A 106 12.80 22.60 -14.40
C ILE A 106 13.62 23.88 -14.37
N ASP A 107 14.56 23.93 -13.41
CA ASP A 107 15.60 24.96 -13.38
C ASP A 107 16.71 24.59 -14.38
N ASN A 108 16.65 25.21 -15.57
CA ASN A 108 17.59 24.92 -16.65
C ASN A 108 19.02 25.31 -16.28
N ASN A 109 19.22 26.34 -15.46
CA ASN A 109 20.57 26.73 -15.02
C ASN A 109 21.18 25.66 -14.10
N ALA A 110 20.41 25.16 -13.15
CA ALA A 110 20.84 24.05 -12.29
C ALA A 110 21.11 22.78 -13.11
N LEU A 111 20.27 22.50 -14.13
CA LEU A 111 20.46 21.35 -15.02
C LEU A 111 21.77 21.46 -15.82
N GLU A 112 22.04 22.62 -16.39
CA GLU A 112 23.31 22.84 -17.12
C GLU A 112 24.51 22.71 -16.19
N LEU A 113 24.48 23.25 -14.96
CA LEU A 113 25.54 23.08 -13.98
C LEU A 113 25.76 21.59 -13.64
N MET A 114 24.70 20.80 -13.44
CA MET A 114 24.83 19.37 -13.18
C MET A 114 25.47 18.58 -14.35
N LYS A 115 25.20 19.02 -15.59
CA LYS A 115 25.79 18.40 -16.80
C LYS A 115 27.28 18.66 -16.92
N THR A 116 27.81 19.73 -16.35
CA THR A 116 29.27 20.08 -16.45
C THR A 116 30.18 19.07 -15.73
N GLY A 117 29.64 18.30 -14.78
CA GLY A 117 30.41 17.35 -14.00
C GLY A 117 31.43 17.96 -13.01
N VAL A 118 31.41 19.29 -12.81
CA VAL A 118 32.35 20.01 -11.90
C VAL A 118 31.80 20.16 -10.47
N LEU A 119 30.58 19.68 -10.21
CA LEU A 119 29.94 19.85 -8.93
C LEU A 119 30.48 18.88 -7.88
N SER A 120 30.69 19.40 -6.66
CA SER A 120 31.07 18.63 -5.49
C SER A 120 29.84 17.92 -4.85
N PRO A 121 30.04 16.92 -3.99
CA PRO A 121 28.94 16.35 -3.22
C PRO A 121 28.15 17.36 -2.38
N ALA A 122 28.80 18.41 -1.89
CA ALA A 122 28.14 19.48 -1.14
C ALA A 122 27.18 20.31 -2.02
N ASP A 123 27.54 20.55 -3.29
CA ASP A 123 26.70 21.26 -4.24
C ASP A 123 25.44 20.45 -4.56
N TYR A 124 25.56 19.13 -4.74
CA TYR A 124 24.42 18.24 -4.92
C TYR A 124 23.50 18.21 -3.70
N SER A 125 24.06 18.24 -2.48
CA SER A 125 23.27 18.35 -1.26
C SER A 125 22.50 19.67 -1.19
N ALA A 126 23.13 20.78 -1.54
CA ALA A 126 22.48 22.08 -1.61
C ALA A 126 21.36 22.12 -2.66
N PHE A 127 21.51 21.43 -3.80
CA PHE A 127 20.43 21.26 -4.77
C PHE A 127 19.28 20.40 -4.24
N MET A 128 19.55 19.36 -3.46
CA MET A 128 18.48 18.58 -2.81
C MET A 128 17.65 19.45 -1.87
N GLU A 129 18.29 20.30 -1.06
CA GLU A 129 17.60 21.24 -0.16
C GLU A 129 16.85 22.32 -0.94
N ARG A 130 17.48 22.91 -1.95
CA ARG A 130 16.87 23.97 -2.78
C ARG A 130 15.62 23.50 -3.51
N PHE A 131 15.63 22.27 -3.98
CA PHE A 131 14.52 21.69 -4.75
C PHE A 131 13.58 20.81 -3.91
N ASP A 132 13.63 20.95 -2.58
CA ASP A 132 12.66 20.26 -1.72
C ASP A 132 11.22 20.58 -2.17
N GLY A 133 10.41 19.54 -2.31
CA GLY A 133 9.06 19.66 -2.89
C GLY A 133 8.98 19.66 -4.43
N ASN A 134 10.10 19.75 -5.17
CA ASN A 134 10.13 19.63 -6.63
C ASN A 134 10.62 18.24 -7.05
N SER A 135 9.71 17.29 -7.16
CA SER A 135 10.03 15.89 -7.44
C SER A 135 10.77 15.68 -8.77
N THR A 136 10.58 16.56 -9.76
CA THR A 136 11.28 16.48 -11.06
C THR A 136 12.72 16.87 -10.93
N MET A 137 12.99 18.01 -10.26
CA MET A 137 14.36 18.45 -10.03
C MET A 137 15.11 17.49 -9.10
N LEU A 138 14.49 16.99 -8.04
CA LEU A 138 15.09 15.99 -7.15
C LEU A 138 15.53 14.71 -7.90
N LYS A 139 14.72 14.26 -8.89
CA LYS A 139 15.09 13.13 -9.77
C LYS A 139 16.33 13.45 -10.61
N LEU A 140 16.39 14.65 -11.17
CA LEU A 140 17.53 15.09 -11.98
C LEU A 140 18.79 15.19 -11.12
N VAL A 141 18.69 15.79 -9.93
CA VAL A 141 19.80 15.85 -8.96
C VAL A 141 20.29 14.44 -8.62
N GLY A 142 19.40 13.51 -8.27
CA GLY A 142 19.77 12.13 -7.95
C GLY A 142 20.41 11.39 -9.13
N HIS A 143 19.88 11.59 -10.36
CA HIS A 143 20.46 11.02 -11.57
C HIS A 143 21.87 11.52 -11.85
N TYR A 144 22.07 12.84 -11.85
CA TYR A 144 23.38 13.42 -12.12
C TYR A 144 24.39 13.17 -10.99
N ALA A 145 23.95 13.10 -9.73
CA ALA A 145 24.79 12.66 -8.62
C ALA A 145 25.30 11.22 -8.81
N ALA A 146 24.40 10.29 -9.26
CA ALA A 146 24.80 8.92 -9.57
C ALA A 146 25.79 8.84 -10.75
N GLU A 147 25.59 9.65 -11.80
CA GLU A 147 26.53 9.72 -12.92
C GLU A 147 27.89 10.30 -12.50
N ALA A 148 27.88 11.40 -11.72
CA ALA A 148 29.11 11.99 -11.19
C ALA A 148 29.87 11.02 -10.29
N ALA A 149 29.19 10.21 -9.49
CA ALA A 149 29.82 9.20 -8.64
C ALA A 149 30.66 8.16 -9.42
N LYS A 150 30.29 7.88 -10.68
CA LYS A 150 31.02 6.92 -11.53
C LYS A 150 32.36 7.45 -12.02
N THR A 151 32.50 8.77 -12.11
CA THR A 151 33.69 9.46 -12.63
C THR A 151 34.61 10.03 -11.54
N MET A 152 34.20 9.93 -10.26
CA MET A 152 34.98 10.43 -9.13
C MET A 152 36.12 9.48 -8.77
N ASP A 153 37.35 10.04 -8.69
CA ASP A 153 38.54 9.31 -8.25
C ASP A 153 38.51 9.00 -6.74
N SER A 154 37.91 9.88 -5.96
CA SER A 154 37.78 9.73 -4.51
C SER A 154 36.62 8.79 -4.13
N ARG A 155 36.96 7.63 -3.56
CA ARG A 155 35.96 6.65 -3.06
C ARG A 155 35.02 7.27 -2.02
N ARG A 156 35.50 8.23 -1.21
CA ARG A 156 34.66 8.92 -0.20
C ARG A 156 33.64 9.83 -0.85
N GLU A 157 34.03 10.59 -1.88
CA GLU A 157 33.14 11.49 -2.60
C GLU A 157 32.14 10.71 -3.44
N ALA A 158 32.58 9.65 -4.12
CA ALA A 158 31.67 8.73 -4.82
C ALA A 158 30.63 8.11 -3.90
N ALA A 159 31.01 7.72 -2.67
CA ALA A 159 30.06 7.20 -1.67
C ALA A 159 29.05 8.28 -1.22
N ALA A 160 29.48 9.52 -1.03
CA ALA A 160 28.60 10.62 -0.67
C ALA A 160 27.59 10.93 -1.78
N LEU A 161 28.03 10.97 -3.05
CA LEU A 161 27.14 11.15 -4.21
C LEU A 161 26.14 10.00 -4.37
N ASN A 162 26.56 8.76 -4.17
CA ASN A 162 25.66 7.61 -4.18
C ASN A 162 24.65 7.68 -3.05
N ALA A 163 25.01 8.17 -1.86
CA ALA A 163 24.07 8.37 -0.76
C ALA A 163 22.98 9.40 -1.13
N ILE A 164 23.33 10.49 -1.82
CA ILE A 164 22.40 11.48 -2.32
C ILE A 164 21.45 10.84 -3.35
N ALA A 165 21.96 10.07 -4.29
CA ALA A 165 21.18 9.36 -5.30
C ALA A 165 20.19 8.35 -4.68
N VAL A 166 20.59 7.67 -3.59
CA VAL A 166 19.75 6.70 -2.87
C VAL A 166 18.73 7.39 -1.96
N SER A 167 19.08 8.52 -1.31
CA SER A 167 18.15 9.25 -0.44
C SER A 167 16.88 9.67 -1.19
N TYR A 168 17.00 10.03 -2.45
CA TYR A 168 15.85 10.32 -3.32
C TYR A 168 14.94 9.09 -3.50
N THR A 169 15.48 7.89 -3.64
CA THR A 169 14.69 6.66 -3.78
C THR A 169 13.98 6.28 -2.48
N HIS A 170 14.58 6.59 -1.32
CA HIS A 170 13.99 6.35 0.01
C HIS A 170 12.88 7.35 0.36
N LEU A 171 13.02 8.63 0.03
CA LEU A 171 11.94 9.62 0.19
C LEU A 171 10.66 9.17 -0.53
N ARG A 172 10.80 8.51 -1.67
CA ARG A 172 9.67 7.93 -2.42
C ARG A 172 9.02 6.74 -1.70
N ALA A 173 9.75 5.97 -0.90
CA ALA A 173 9.22 4.81 -0.17
C ALA A 173 8.42 5.21 1.08
N HIS A 174 8.66 6.39 1.64
CA HIS A 174 7.93 6.93 2.79
C HIS A 174 6.70 7.78 2.40
N GLU A 175 6.57 8.18 1.14
CA GLU A 175 5.40 8.88 0.61
C GLU A 175 4.33 7.92 0.03
N THR A 176 4.59 6.61 0.00
CA THR A 176 3.67 5.54 -0.43
C THR A 176 3.16 4.72 0.75
#